data_deea79edc60cd8d2799657ebec5f28a5
#
_entry.id   deea79edc60cd8d2799657ebec5f28a5
#
_cell.length_a   1.000
_cell.length_b   1.000
_cell.length_c   1.000
_cell.angle_alpha   90.00
_cell.angle_beta   90.00
_cell.angle_gamma   90.00
#
_symmetry.space_group_name_H-M   'P 1'
#
loop_
_entity.id
_entity.type
_entity.pdbx_description
1 polymer ?
#
loop_
_entity_poly.entity_id
_entity_poly.type
_entity_poly.pdbx_seq_one_letter_code
_entity_poly.pdbx_strand_id
1 'polypeptide(L)'
;MQDKIIKLFYDDVYAQFTINELATKTNISYSYVYRQVEELKDKDIIIVDQRSNRKYCKPNYKNPEVKTSFVKISNQIAEDFLKKRDKIFFIVEKLLSILPKKTDFNLLSVVLFGSLAKGNDSKKSDIDLFILIPSKKKYDEAIEMECAAISKGFGIEVNPIIAEPTSLLTMLKDKEQNVGKEILKNKIILFGAEKFWELVLEVIK
;
A
#
# COMPACT_ATOMS: atom_id res chain seq x y z
N MET A 1 19.77 -2.35 -1.70
CA MET A 1 20.06 -0.99 -1.21
C MET A 1 19.29 0.07 -1.98
N GLN A 2 19.15 -0.02 -3.29
CA GLN A 2 18.18 0.75 -4.09
C GLN A 2 16.77 0.66 -3.48
N ASP A 3 16.39 -0.51 -2.96
CA ASP A 3 15.12 -0.74 -2.26
C ASP A 3 14.88 0.23 -1.10
N LYS A 4 15.93 0.71 -0.38
CA LYS A 4 15.76 1.69 0.70
C LYS A 4 15.36 3.07 0.18
N ILE A 5 15.91 3.48 -0.96
CA ILE A 5 15.57 4.76 -1.60
C ILE A 5 14.15 4.69 -2.14
N ILE A 6 13.82 3.62 -2.87
CA ILE A 6 12.48 3.41 -3.44
C ILE A 6 11.44 3.28 -2.33
N LYS A 7 11.81 2.64 -1.18
CA LYS A 7 10.91 2.52 -0.03
C LYS A 7 10.47 3.87 0.54
N LEU A 8 11.31 4.89 0.55
CA LEU A 8 10.90 6.23 1.01
C LEU A 8 9.75 6.80 0.15
N PHE A 9 9.76 6.53 -1.14
CA PHE A 9 8.69 6.94 -2.06
C PHE A 9 7.48 6.01 -2.00
N TYR A 10 7.67 4.75 -1.64
CA TYR A 10 6.57 3.84 -1.32
C TYR A 10 5.80 4.30 -0.07
N ASP A 11 6.52 4.76 0.95
CA ASP A 11 5.93 5.24 2.21
C ASP A 11 5.17 6.55 1.99
N ASP A 12 5.70 7.46 1.14
CA ASP A 12 5.02 8.70 0.72
C ASP A 12 5.18 8.92 -0.80
N VAL A 13 4.14 8.55 -1.52
CA VAL A 13 4.13 8.61 -3.00
C VAL A 13 4.10 10.04 -3.57
N TYR A 14 3.79 11.04 -2.76
CA TYR A 14 3.81 12.44 -3.17
C TYR A 14 5.13 13.15 -2.82
N ALA A 15 5.98 12.47 -2.07
CA ALA A 15 7.24 13.07 -1.62
C ALA A 15 8.22 13.31 -2.78
N GLN A 16 8.98 14.38 -2.61
CA GLN A 16 10.17 14.68 -3.39
C GLN A 16 11.29 14.93 -2.40
N PHE A 17 12.43 14.28 -2.61
CA PHE A 17 13.57 14.41 -1.70
C PHE A 17 14.80 14.92 -2.44
N THR A 18 15.57 15.77 -1.79
CA THR A 18 16.95 16.05 -2.21
C THR A 18 17.85 14.84 -1.91
N ILE A 19 19.02 14.78 -2.55
CA ILE A 19 19.99 13.69 -2.30
C ILE A 19 20.45 13.71 -0.82
N ASN A 20 20.57 14.89 -0.20
CA ASN A 20 20.88 15.01 1.21
C ASN A 20 19.79 14.40 2.11
N GLU A 21 18.52 14.70 1.82
CA GLU A 21 17.40 14.13 2.56
C GLU A 21 17.32 12.60 2.40
N LEU A 22 17.54 12.10 1.18
CA LEU A 22 17.64 10.66 0.93
C LEU A 22 18.77 10.03 1.76
N ALA A 23 19.95 10.64 1.80
CA ALA A 23 21.08 10.16 2.57
C ALA A 23 20.76 10.12 4.07
N THR A 24 20.18 11.19 4.61
CA THR A 24 19.77 11.28 6.02
C THR A 24 18.72 10.25 6.36
N LYS A 25 17.63 10.16 5.57
CA LYS A 25 16.51 9.26 5.84
C LYS A 25 16.89 7.78 5.72
N THR A 26 17.81 7.43 4.82
CA THR A 26 18.28 6.06 4.63
C THR A 26 19.41 5.68 5.58
N ASN A 27 20.02 6.66 6.26
CA ASN A 27 21.27 6.52 7.04
C ASN A 27 22.41 5.95 6.20
N ILE A 28 22.58 6.47 4.98
CA ILE A 28 23.61 6.08 4.01
C ILE A 28 24.41 7.31 3.63
N SER A 29 25.72 7.16 3.36
CA SER A 29 26.58 8.28 2.97
C SER A 29 26.09 8.98 1.70
N TYR A 30 26.23 10.29 1.64
CA TYR A 30 25.83 11.12 0.49
C TYR A 30 26.42 10.61 -0.82
N SER A 31 27.72 10.32 -0.85
CA SER A 31 28.42 9.86 -2.07
C SER A 31 27.83 8.56 -2.62
N TYR A 32 27.42 7.68 -1.72
CA TYR A 32 26.79 6.43 -2.11
C TYR A 32 25.37 6.63 -2.64
N VAL A 33 24.56 7.43 -1.92
CA VAL A 33 23.19 7.76 -2.37
C VAL A 33 23.23 8.49 -3.71
N TYR A 34 24.18 9.42 -3.89
CA TYR A 34 24.37 10.10 -5.17
C TYR A 34 24.58 9.12 -6.33
N ARG A 35 25.47 8.14 -6.17
CA ARG A 35 25.70 7.11 -7.22
C ARG A 35 24.43 6.29 -7.49
N GLN A 36 23.73 5.88 -6.43
CA GLN A 36 22.49 5.10 -6.57
C GLN A 36 21.39 5.91 -7.28
N VAL A 37 21.28 7.21 -7.00
CA VAL A 37 20.32 8.10 -7.70
C VAL A 37 20.68 8.24 -9.17
N GLU A 38 21.97 8.42 -9.52
CA GLU A 38 22.39 8.46 -10.94
C GLU A 38 22.10 7.13 -11.65
N GLU A 39 22.39 5.97 -11.03
CA GLU A 39 22.04 4.66 -11.59
C GLU A 39 20.53 4.49 -11.81
N LEU A 40 19.70 4.93 -10.87
CA LEU A 40 18.24 4.87 -10.97
C LEU A 40 17.69 5.85 -12.01
N LYS A 41 18.33 6.98 -12.17
CA LYS A 41 18.03 7.97 -13.22
C LYS A 41 18.36 7.43 -14.61
N ASP A 42 19.54 6.80 -14.76
CA ASP A 42 19.96 6.21 -16.04
C ASP A 42 19.01 5.07 -16.50
N LYS A 43 18.36 4.40 -15.54
CA LYS A 43 17.30 3.41 -15.78
C LYS A 43 15.90 4.02 -15.90
N ASP A 44 15.79 5.35 -15.88
CA ASP A 44 14.52 6.07 -15.92
C ASP A 44 13.54 5.71 -14.77
N ILE A 45 14.07 5.19 -13.65
CA ILE A 45 13.28 4.84 -12.46
C ILE A 45 13.04 6.07 -11.58
N ILE A 46 14.03 6.98 -11.51
CA ILE A 46 13.94 8.26 -10.79
C ILE A 46 14.12 9.42 -11.76
N ILE A 47 13.26 10.42 -11.61
CA ILE A 47 13.38 11.73 -12.26
C ILE A 47 14.09 12.65 -11.27
N VAL A 48 15.08 13.40 -11.78
CA VAL A 48 15.81 14.41 -11.00
C VAL A 48 15.52 15.80 -11.59
N ASP A 49 14.77 16.60 -10.85
CA ASP A 49 14.45 17.99 -11.22
C ASP A 49 15.40 18.95 -10.51
N GLN A 50 16.04 19.84 -11.24
CA GLN A 50 16.85 20.90 -10.66
C GLN A 50 15.99 22.15 -10.46
N ARG A 51 15.92 22.62 -9.20
CA ARG A 51 15.24 23.87 -8.82
C ARG A 51 16.24 24.74 -8.06
N SER A 52 16.59 25.88 -8.65
CA SER A 52 17.68 26.72 -8.14
C SER A 52 18.95 25.89 -7.95
N ASN A 53 19.53 25.87 -6.74
CA ASN A 53 20.75 25.12 -6.43
C ASN A 53 20.50 23.72 -5.84
N ARG A 54 19.26 23.19 -5.92
CA ARG A 54 18.90 21.88 -5.34
C ARG A 54 18.36 20.93 -6.39
N LYS A 55 18.80 19.68 -6.32
CA LYS A 55 18.26 18.56 -7.12
C LYS A 55 17.23 17.82 -6.30
N TYR A 56 16.00 17.73 -6.80
CA TYR A 56 14.90 16.98 -6.21
C TYR A 56 14.67 15.69 -6.98
N CYS A 57 14.60 14.60 -6.27
CA CYS A 57 14.38 13.26 -6.78
C CYS A 57 12.93 12.86 -6.54
N LYS A 58 12.28 12.27 -7.55
CA LYS A 58 10.97 11.62 -7.44
C LYS A 58 10.93 10.37 -8.32
N PRO A 59 10.08 9.37 -8.05
CA PRO A 59 9.94 8.23 -8.94
C PRO A 59 9.34 8.64 -10.28
N ASN A 60 9.76 7.96 -11.34
CA ASN A 60 9.06 8.00 -12.61
C ASN A 60 7.92 6.98 -12.60
N TYR A 61 6.74 7.40 -12.18
CA TYR A 61 5.56 6.53 -12.07
C TYR A 61 5.06 5.95 -13.41
N LYS A 62 5.62 6.40 -14.54
CA LYS A 62 5.36 5.80 -15.85
C LYS A 62 6.25 4.59 -16.12
N ASN A 63 7.38 4.47 -15.43
CA ASN A 63 8.27 3.33 -15.56
C ASN A 63 7.68 2.10 -14.84
N PRO A 64 7.47 0.96 -15.51
CA PRO A 64 6.89 -0.24 -14.92
C PRO A 64 7.73 -0.84 -13.77
N GLU A 65 9.05 -0.58 -13.73
CA GLU A 65 9.92 -1.04 -12.65
C GLU A 65 9.59 -0.39 -11.30
N VAL A 66 9.04 0.83 -11.30
CA VAL A 66 8.56 1.49 -10.08
C VAL A 66 7.37 0.72 -9.49
N LYS A 67 6.38 0.35 -10.33
CA LYS A 67 5.25 -0.48 -9.90
C LYS A 67 5.73 -1.83 -9.37
N THR A 68 6.61 -2.51 -10.10
CA THR A 68 7.18 -3.80 -9.70
C THR A 68 7.90 -3.72 -8.36
N SER A 69 8.68 -2.66 -8.14
CA SER A 69 9.36 -2.41 -6.86
C SER A 69 8.37 -2.18 -5.72
N PHE A 70 7.29 -1.43 -5.96
CA PHE A 70 6.24 -1.18 -4.96
C PHE A 70 5.47 -2.45 -4.61
N VAL A 71 5.18 -3.30 -5.59
CA VAL A 71 4.57 -4.62 -5.35
C VAL A 71 5.47 -5.50 -4.49
N LYS A 72 6.76 -5.58 -4.81
CA LYS A 72 7.75 -6.33 -4.03
C LYS A 72 7.82 -5.83 -2.58
N ILE A 73 7.89 -4.51 -2.38
CA ILE A 73 7.90 -3.90 -1.05
C ILE A 73 6.61 -4.22 -0.29
N SER A 74 5.45 -4.15 -0.95
CA SER A 74 4.15 -4.47 -0.34
C SER A 74 4.11 -5.90 0.18
N ASN A 75 4.53 -6.86 -0.65
CA ASN A 75 4.53 -8.28 -0.29
C ASN A 75 5.48 -8.54 0.90
N GLN A 76 6.66 -7.93 0.91
CA GLN A 76 7.60 -8.06 2.03
C GLN A 76 7.02 -7.48 3.33
N ILE A 77 6.37 -6.31 3.26
CA ILE A 77 5.74 -5.68 4.43
C ILE A 77 4.61 -6.57 4.98
N ALA A 78 3.77 -7.12 4.10
CA ALA A 78 2.67 -8.00 4.51
C ALA A 78 3.20 -9.28 5.16
N GLU A 79 4.21 -9.90 4.57
CA GLU A 79 4.86 -11.09 5.12
C GLU A 79 5.48 -10.83 6.49
N ASP A 80 6.27 -9.76 6.63
CA ASP A 80 6.92 -9.39 7.89
C ASP A 80 5.91 -9.01 8.98
N PHE A 81 4.77 -8.42 8.59
CA PHE A 81 3.68 -8.09 9.50
C PHE A 81 2.98 -9.35 10.03
N LEU A 82 2.64 -10.27 9.14
CA LEU A 82 1.91 -11.49 9.46
C LEU A 82 2.76 -12.47 10.27
N LYS A 83 4.05 -12.61 9.98
CA LYS A 83 5.00 -13.47 10.73
C LYS A 83 5.08 -13.15 12.23
N LYS A 84 4.73 -11.93 12.62
CA LYS A 84 4.79 -11.47 14.02
C LYS A 84 3.45 -11.56 14.74
N ARG A 85 2.38 -12.03 14.08
CA ARG A 85 0.99 -11.93 14.55
C ARG A 85 0.16 -13.14 14.18
N ASP A 86 0.42 -14.29 14.83
CA ASP A 86 -0.20 -15.57 14.50
C ASP A 86 -1.73 -15.49 14.40
N LYS A 87 -2.40 -14.81 15.37
CA LYS A 87 -3.85 -14.70 15.34
C LYS A 87 -4.36 -13.92 14.12
N ILE A 88 -3.69 -12.82 13.77
CA ILE A 88 -4.03 -12.03 12.58
C ILE A 88 -3.73 -12.82 11.32
N PHE A 89 -2.62 -13.55 11.29
CA PHE A 89 -2.28 -14.45 10.18
C PHE A 89 -3.42 -15.44 9.89
N PHE A 90 -3.93 -16.16 10.90
CA PHE A 90 -5.03 -17.12 10.71
C PHE A 90 -6.33 -16.46 10.25
N ILE A 91 -6.63 -15.24 10.74
CA ILE A 91 -7.81 -14.48 10.29
C ILE A 91 -7.65 -14.08 8.81
N VAL A 92 -6.49 -13.55 8.43
CA VAL A 92 -6.21 -13.16 7.04
C VAL A 92 -6.23 -14.37 6.11
N GLU A 93 -5.59 -15.48 6.47
CA GLU A 93 -5.63 -16.73 5.71
C GLU A 93 -7.07 -17.20 5.49
N LYS A 94 -7.90 -17.17 6.55
CA LYS A 94 -9.32 -17.53 6.44
C LYS A 94 -10.07 -16.60 5.49
N LEU A 95 -9.88 -15.29 5.62
CA LEU A 95 -10.48 -14.30 4.73
C LEU A 95 -10.08 -14.54 3.26
N LEU A 96 -8.79 -14.68 3.00
CA LEU A 96 -8.27 -14.87 1.64
C LEU A 96 -8.61 -16.23 1.03
N SER A 97 -8.99 -17.22 1.84
CA SER A 97 -9.52 -18.50 1.37
C SER A 97 -11.00 -18.45 0.93
N ILE A 98 -11.75 -17.49 1.47
CA ILE A 98 -13.21 -17.37 1.28
C ILE A 98 -13.57 -16.25 0.31
N LEU A 99 -13.03 -15.03 0.50
CA LEU A 99 -13.42 -13.84 -0.26
C LEU A 99 -13.31 -14.01 -1.79
N PRO A 100 -12.28 -14.66 -2.36
CA PRO A 100 -12.24 -14.88 -3.80
C PRO A 100 -13.45 -15.68 -4.31
N LYS A 101 -13.89 -16.70 -3.57
CA LYS A 101 -15.06 -17.50 -3.94
C LYS A 101 -16.36 -16.70 -3.83
N LYS A 102 -16.48 -15.85 -2.82
CA LYS A 102 -17.66 -14.99 -2.60
C LYS A 102 -17.76 -13.85 -3.60
N THR A 103 -16.67 -13.53 -4.26
CA THR A 103 -16.60 -12.52 -5.31
C THR A 103 -16.48 -13.09 -6.71
N ASP A 104 -16.83 -14.37 -6.92
CA ASP A 104 -16.68 -15.08 -8.20
C ASP A 104 -15.26 -14.92 -8.79
N PHE A 105 -14.25 -14.95 -7.92
CA PHE A 105 -12.83 -14.71 -8.24
C PHE A 105 -12.52 -13.31 -8.83
N ASN A 106 -13.39 -12.33 -8.56
CA ASN A 106 -13.20 -10.94 -8.96
C ASN A 106 -12.66 -10.04 -7.83
N LEU A 107 -12.11 -10.62 -6.77
CA LEU A 107 -11.43 -9.86 -5.71
C LEU A 107 -10.20 -9.16 -6.30
N LEU A 108 -10.15 -7.83 -6.22
CA LEU A 108 -9.08 -7.03 -6.83
C LEU A 108 -7.94 -6.76 -5.85
N SER A 109 -8.26 -6.36 -4.62
CA SER A 109 -7.24 -6.13 -3.58
C SER A 109 -7.87 -6.15 -2.19
N VAL A 110 -7.06 -6.53 -1.18
CA VAL A 110 -7.38 -6.43 0.24
C VAL A 110 -6.23 -5.70 0.93
N VAL A 111 -6.52 -4.58 1.58
CA VAL A 111 -5.54 -3.75 2.27
C VAL A 111 -5.93 -3.60 3.73
N LEU A 112 -5.06 -3.97 4.63
CA LEU A 112 -5.17 -3.65 6.05
C LEU A 112 -4.73 -2.20 6.27
N PHE A 113 -5.52 -1.46 7.02
CA PHE A 113 -5.23 -0.06 7.38
C PHE A 113 -5.56 0.19 8.87
N GLY A 114 -5.71 1.43 9.28
CA GLY A 114 -6.09 1.75 10.66
C GLY A 114 -4.98 1.55 11.69
N SER A 115 -5.36 1.24 12.92
CA SER A 115 -4.45 1.17 14.08
C SER A 115 -3.41 0.06 13.96
N LEU A 116 -3.82 -1.11 13.47
CA LEU A 116 -2.93 -2.26 13.26
C LEU A 116 -1.84 -1.96 12.23
N ALA A 117 -2.19 -1.32 11.12
CA ALA A 117 -1.23 -0.97 10.07
C ALA A 117 -0.24 0.11 10.53
N LYS A 118 -0.66 0.99 11.45
CA LYS A 118 0.19 2.02 12.09
C LYS A 118 1.16 1.46 13.12
N GLY A 119 1.03 0.19 13.51
CA GLY A 119 1.81 -0.42 14.60
C GLY A 119 1.40 0.04 15.99
N ASN A 120 0.23 0.66 16.13
CA ASN A 120 -0.36 1.12 17.39
C ASN A 120 -1.35 0.08 17.91
N ASP A 121 -1.06 -1.20 17.69
CA ASP A 121 -1.93 -2.31 18.05
C ASP A 121 -1.99 -2.51 19.58
N SER A 122 -3.20 -2.51 20.10
CA SER A 122 -3.52 -3.02 21.44
C SER A 122 -4.03 -4.47 21.33
N LYS A 123 -4.07 -5.21 22.46
CA LYS A 123 -4.64 -6.57 22.49
C LYS A 123 -6.10 -6.68 22.01
N LYS A 124 -6.78 -5.55 21.80
CA LYS A 124 -8.18 -5.45 21.37
C LYS A 124 -8.34 -4.63 20.07
N SER A 125 -7.27 -4.43 19.31
CA SER A 125 -7.38 -3.68 18.06
C SER A 125 -8.21 -4.43 17.04
N ASP A 126 -9.15 -3.73 16.41
CA ASP A 126 -9.97 -4.22 15.31
C ASP A 126 -9.13 -4.37 14.04
N ILE A 127 -9.62 -5.16 13.11
CA ILE A 127 -9.00 -5.39 11.80
C ILE A 127 -9.76 -4.54 10.78
N ASP A 128 -9.24 -3.37 10.45
CA ASP A 128 -9.80 -2.50 9.44
C ASP A 128 -9.30 -2.91 8.06
N LEU A 129 -10.20 -3.33 7.17
CA LEU A 129 -9.89 -3.80 5.83
C LEU A 129 -10.51 -2.89 4.77
N PHE A 130 -9.71 -2.53 3.78
CA PHE A 130 -10.22 -1.94 2.55
C PHE A 130 -10.19 -2.99 1.45
N ILE A 131 -11.38 -3.31 0.92
CA ILE A 131 -11.58 -4.40 -0.04
C ILE A 131 -12.02 -3.82 -1.36
N LEU A 132 -11.19 -4.00 -2.38
CA LEU A 132 -11.48 -3.58 -3.75
C LEU A 132 -12.12 -4.70 -4.55
N ILE A 133 -13.28 -4.42 -5.14
CA ILE A 133 -14.05 -5.30 -6.01
C ILE A 133 -14.60 -4.54 -7.21
N PRO A 134 -14.88 -5.18 -8.35
CA PRO A 134 -15.35 -4.49 -9.55
C PRO A 134 -16.79 -3.98 -9.44
N SER A 135 -17.62 -4.58 -8.56
CA SER A 135 -19.03 -4.19 -8.38
C SER A 135 -19.45 -4.37 -6.93
N LYS A 136 -19.57 -3.26 -6.21
CA LYS A 136 -20.02 -3.25 -4.82
C LYS A 136 -21.43 -3.83 -4.69
N LYS A 137 -22.36 -3.36 -5.50
CA LYS A 137 -23.76 -3.83 -5.50
C LYS A 137 -23.93 -5.34 -5.57
N LYS A 138 -22.96 -6.03 -6.21
CA LYS A 138 -23.04 -7.48 -6.39
C LYS A 138 -22.48 -8.27 -5.20
N TYR A 139 -21.50 -7.75 -4.48
CA TYR A 139 -20.68 -8.54 -3.57
C TYR A 139 -20.62 -8.03 -2.13
N ASP A 140 -21.07 -6.80 -1.82
CA ASP A 140 -20.89 -6.19 -0.49
C ASP A 140 -21.57 -7.02 0.61
N GLU A 141 -22.83 -7.41 0.45
CA GLU A 141 -23.55 -8.21 1.45
C GLU A 141 -22.81 -9.52 1.77
N ALA A 142 -22.33 -10.24 0.73
CA ALA A 142 -21.61 -11.49 0.93
C ALA A 142 -20.27 -11.28 1.67
N ILE A 143 -19.56 -10.20 1.37
CA ILE A 143 -18.30 -9.85 2.05
C ILE A 143 -18.56 -9.48 3.50
N GLU A 144 -19.55 -8.61 3.77
CA GLU A 144 -19.92 -8.19 5.12
C GLU A 144 -20.33 -9.38 5.99
N MET A 145 -21.14 -10.31 5.46
CA MET A 145 -21.53 -11.52 6.17
C MET A 145 -20.33 -12.40 6.54
N GLU A 146 -19.37 -12.58 5.65
CA GLU A 146 -18.17 -13.38 5.93
C GLU A 146 -17.25 -12.68 6.95
N CYS A 147 -17.07 -11.37 6.85
CA CYS A 147 -16.33 -10.61 7.85
C CYS A 147 -16.97 -10.71 9.23
N ALA A 148 -18.29 -10.58 9.33
CA ALA A 148 -19.02 -10.73 10.59
C ALA A 148 -18.92 -12.16 11.17
N ALA A 149 -19.01 -13.20 10.31
CA ALA A 149 -18.83 -14.59 10.72
C ALA A 149 -17.41 -14.86 11.27
N ILE A 150 -16.39 -14.30 10.62
CA ILE A 150 -14.99 -14.41 11.06
C ILE A 150 -14.79 -13.64 12.38
N SER A 151 -15.34 -12.41 12.48
CA SER A 151 -15.30 -11.62 13.73
C SER A 151 -15.83 -12.43 14.91
N LYS A 152 -16.99 -13.04 14.75
CA LYS A 152 -17.61 -13.89 15.78
C LYS A 152 -16.76 -15.12 16.11
N GLY A 153 -16.18 -15.76 15.08
CA GLY A 153 -15.39 -16.99 15.26
C GLY A 153 -14.06 -16.75 15.98
N PHE A 154 -13.42 -15.61 15.77
CA PHE A 154 -12.11 -15.29 16.33
C PHE A 154 -12.16 -14.33 17.54
N GLY A 155 -13.31 -13.70 17.80
CA GLY A 155 -13.46 -12.70 18.87
C GLY A 155 -12.58 -11.46 18.64
N ILE A 156 -12.41 -11.07 17.38
CA ILE A 156 -11.77 -9.81 16.95
C ILE A 156 -12.68 -9.19 15.88
N GLU A 157 -12.98 -7.91 16.01
CA GLU A 157 -13.80 -7.21 15.03
C GLU A 157 -13.07 -7.05 13.70
N VAL A 158 -13.74 -7.39 12.60
CA VAL A 158 -13.23 -7.23 11.22
C VAL A 158 -14.17 -6.25 10.52
N ASN A 159 -13.66 -5.05 10.24
CA ASN A 159 -14.42 -3.93 9.69
C ASN A 159 -14.07 -3.73 8.21
N PRO A 160 -14.88 -4.23 7.26
CA PRO A 160 -14.62 -4.03 5.83
C PRO A 160 -15.13 -2.66 5.36
N ILE A 161 -14.29 -1.91 4.66
CA ILE A 161 -14.70 -0.83 3.75
C ILE A 161 -14.62 -1.39 2.33
N ILE A 162 -15.77 -1.60 1.72
CA ILE A 162 -15.88 -2.18 0.39
C ILE A 162 -16.00 -1.07 -0.65
N ALA A 163 -15.15 -1.09 -1.65
CA ALA A 163 -15.08 -0.04 -2.66
C ALA A 163 -14.84 -0.60 -4.08
N GLU A 164 -15.26 0.17 -5.05
CA GLU A 164 -14.93 -0.04 -6.47
C GLU A 164 -13.69 0.77 -6.85
N PRO A 165 -12.97 0.40 -7.93
CA PRO A 165 -11.82 1.16 -8.41
C PRO A 165 -12.09 2.66 -8.58
N THR A 166 -13.23 3.02 -9.15
CA THR A 166 -13.65 4.41 -9.36
C THR A 166 -13.76 5.20 -8.06
N SER A 167 -14.23 4.56 -6.99
CA SER A 167 -14.31 5.18 -5.66
C SER A 167 -12.93 5.48 -5.10
N LEU A 168 -11.99 4.53 -5.20
CA LEU A 168 -10.61 4.75 -4.79
C LEU A 168 -9.97 5.91 -5.57
N LEU A 169 -10.10 5.91 -6.91
CA LEU A 169 -9.56 6.97 -7.75
C LEU A 169 -10.13 8.35 -7.39
N THR A 170 -11.42 8.43 -7.08
CA THR A 170 -12.08 9.66 -6.64
C THR A 170 -11.52 10.14 -5.30
N MET A 171 -11.41 9.25 -4.31
CA MET A 171 -10.83 9.58 -3.00
C MET A 171 -9.38 10.08 -3.11
N LEU A 172 -8.57 9.50 -3.99
CA LEU A 172 -7.18 9.92 -4.18
C LEU A 172 -7.04 11.28 -4.90
N LYS A 173 -7.98 11.62 -5.78
CA LYS A 173 -8.03 12.92 -6.49
C LYS A 173 -8.57 14.05 -5.63
N ASP A 174 -9.37 13.74 -4.63
CA ASP A 174 -9.93 14.72 -3.71
C ASP A 174 -8.82 15.48 -2.99
N LYS A 175 -9.03 16.75 -2.65
CA LYS A 175 -8.06 17.57 -1.89
C LYS A 175 -8.19 17.36 -0.39
N GLU A 176 -9.37 16.98 0.08
CA GLU A 176 -9.66 16.78 1.50
C GLU A 176 -9.10 15.45 2.01
N GLN A 177 -8.90 15.36 3.33
CA GLN A 177 -8.54 14.12 3.99
C GLN A 177 -9.72 13.15 3.91
N ASN A 178 -9.43 11.93 3.50
CA ASN A 178 -10.42 10.86 3.38
C ASN A 178 -9.77 9.49 3.59
N VAL A 179 -10.58 8.47 3.62
CA VAL A 179 -10.15 7.09 3.88
C VAL A 179 -9.15 6.58 2.83
N GLY A 180 -9.30 6.95 1.57
CA GLY A 180 -8.36 6.55 0.50
C GLY A 180 -6.95 7.08 0.75
N LYS A 181 -6.80 8.32 1.21
CA LYS A 181 -5.51 8.90 1.58
C LYS A 181 -4.94 8.29 2.85
N GLU A 182 -5.78 7.97 3.82
CA GLU A 182 -5.35 7.25 5.03
C GLU A 182 -4.80 5.88 4.68
N ILE A 183 -5.50 5.13 3.85
CA ILE A 183 -5.06 3.83 3.33
C ILE A 183 -3.72 3.97 2.63
N LEU A 184 -3.60 4.96 1.72
CA LEU A 184 -2.35 5.17 0.98
C LEU A 184 -1.17 5.48 1.90
N LYS A 185 -1.39 6.14 3.02
CA LYS A 185 -0.36 6.50 4.00
C LYS A 185 0.01 5.32 4.91
N ASN A 186 -0.95 4.49 5.33
CA ASN A 186 -0.77 3.45 6.34
C ASN A 186 -1.31 2.11 5.83
N LYS A 187 -0.74 1.62 4.72
CA LYS A 187 -1.19 0.41 4.03
C LYS A 187 -0.34 -0.81 4.35
N ILE A 188 -1.01 -1.94 4.57
CA ILE A 188 -0.42 -3.29 4.46
C ILE A 188 -1.27 -4.05 3.45
N ILE A 189 -0.76 -4.25 2.25
CA ILE A 189 -1.52 -4.88 1.17
C ILE A 189 -1.42 -6.38 1.32
N LEU A 190 -2.51 -7.00 1.75
CA LEU A 190 -2.58 -8.44 2.05
C LEU A 190 -2.82 -9.29 0.79
N PHE A 191 -3.47 -8.70 -0.21
CA PHE A 191 -3.78 -9.36 -1.49
C PHE A 191 -3.89 -8.32 -2.61
N GLY A 192 -3.50 -8.69 -3.83
CA GLY A 192 -3.72 -7.89 -5.03
C GLY A 192 -2.89 -6.60 -5.09
N ALA A 193 -1.65 -6.61 -4.58
CA ALA A 193 -0.75 -5.46 -4.57
C ALA A 193 -0.54 -4.88 -5.99
N GLU A 194 -0.49 -5.73 -7.00
CA GLU A 194 -0.30 -5.27 -8.39
C GLU A 194 -1.47 -4.40 -8.85
N LYS A 195 -2.72 -4.85 -8.61
CA LYS A 195 -3.92 -4.09 -8.99
C LYS A 195 -4.09 -2.83 -8.17
N PHE A 196 -3.76 -2.88 -6.88
CA PHE A 196 -3.77 -1.69 -6.03
C PHE A 196 -2.83 -0.62 -6.57
N TRP A 197 -1.57 -0.97 -6.85
CA TRP A 197 -0.58 -0.02 -7.36
C TRP A 197 -0.87 0.44 -8.79
N GLU A 198 -1.44 -0.40 -9.64
CA GLU A 198 -1.93 0.01 -10.96
C GLU A 198 -2.89 1.20 -10.85
N LEU A 199 -3.91 1.08 -9.97
CA LEU A 199 -4.91 2.14 -9.76
C LEU A 199 -4.31 3.39 -9.11
N VAL A 200 -3.51 3.23 -8.07
CA VAL A 200 -2.89 4.36 -7.35
C VAL A 200 -1.97 5.15 -8.28
N LEU A 201 -1.12 4.47 -9.05
CA LEU A 201 -0.16 5.12 -9.93
C LEU A 201 -0.84 5.78 -11.15
N GLU A 202 -2.06 5.41 -11.49
CA GLU A 202 -2.85 6.11 -12.51
C GLU A 202 -3.18 7.56 -12.10
N VAL A 203 -3.39 7.80 -10.81
CA VAL A 203 -3.74 9.12 -10.28
C VAL A 203 -2.51 9.99 -10.01
N ILE A 204 -1.39 9.38 -9.63
CA ILE A 204 -0.19 10.10 -9.15
C ILE A 204 0.73 10.53 -10.30
N LYS A 205 0.53 9.98 -11.49
CA LYS A 205 1.35 10.25 -12.70
C LYS A 205 1.45 11.71 -13.08
#